data_3ef2e92a23486705bb2d5b3f1a15d53d
#
_entry.id   3ef2e92a23486705bb2d5b3f1a15d53d
#
_cell.length_a   1.000
_cell.length_b   1.000
_cell.length_c   1.000
_cell.angle_alpha   90.00
_cell.angle_beta   90.00
_cell.angle_gamma   90.00
#
_symmetry.space_group_name_H-M   'P 1'
#
loop_
_entity.id
_entity.type
_entity.pdbx_description
1 polymer ?
#
loop_
_entity_poly.entity_id
_entity_poly.type
_entity_poly.pdbx_seq_one_letter_code
_entity_poly.pdbx_strand_id
1 'polypeptide(L)'
;MTFALLAILFVGIGPSAILAQGTNASNATATSNVTGTAGDGGQNTVVMPLGSSSATGGQGYEPDQITVSPGASVTWDNQDNALHTATSGNPDTATPDGKFDTGLVGANQQSKPVTMPTEPGEYTYFCTLHPFLVGTVTVQ
;
A
#
# COMPACT_ATOMS: atom_id res chain seq x y z
N MET A 1 -43.14 -53.57 41.46
CA MET A 1 -41.96 -54.30 41.02
C MET A 1 -40.96 -53.29 40.55
N THR A 2 -40.23 -52.73 41.43
CA THR A 2 -38.87 -52.92 41.93
C THR A 2 -37.84 -53.23 40.83
N PHE A 3 -36.87 -52.37 40.64
CA PHE A 3 -35.44 -52.52 40.49
C PHE A 3 -34.87 -51.28 39.85
N ALA A 4 -34.20 -50.45 40.56
CA ALA A 4 -32.83 -50.46 41.09
C ALA A 4 -31.85 -49.85 40.05
N LEU A 5 -31.41 -48.70 40.38
CA LEU A 5 -30.08 -48.11 40.57
C LEU A 5 -28.90 -48.73 39.80
N LEU A 6 -28.22 -47.95 39.04
CA LEU A 6 -26.75 -47.92 39.06
C LEU A 6 -26.21 -46.56 38.66
N ALA A 7 -25.60 -45.87 39.59
CA ALA A 7 -24.78 -44.69 39.39
C ALA A 7 -23.38 -45.13 38.94
N ILE A 8 -22.82 -44.47 37.92
CA ILE A 8 -21.38 -44.51 37.66
C ILE A 8 -20.87 -43.08 37.64
N LEU A 9 -20.14 -42.78 38.70
CA LEU A 9 -19.34 -41.62 38.90
C LEU A 9 -18.09 -41.69 38.01
N PHE A 10 -17.87 -40.76 37.08
CA PHE A 10 -16.56 -40.55 36.52
C PHE A 10 -16.11 -39.12 36.81
N VAL A 11 -15.20 -39.07 37.77
CA VAL A 11 -14.37 -37.88 38.04
C VAL A 11 -13.26 -37.89 37.02
N GLY A 12 -13.28 -36.88 36.13
CA GLY A 12 -12.19 -36.57 35.20
C GLY A 12 -11.76 -35.13 35.40
N ILE A 13 -10.70 -34.96 36.15
CA ILE A 13 -10.00 -33.70 36.31
C ILE A 13 -9.16 -33.46 35.09
N GLY A 14 -9.47 -32.44 34.27
CA GLY A 14 -8.64 -31.96 33.20
C GLY A 14 -8.39 -30.45 33.34
N PRO A 15 -7.17 -29.97 33.04
CA PRO A 15 -6.75 -28.64 33.47
C PRO A 15 -7.38 -27.51 32.65
N SER A 16 -7.67 -26.46 33.36
CA SER A 16 -8.20 -25.18 32.90
C SER A 16 -7.27 -24.55 31.85
N ALA A 17 -7.74 -24.35 30.63
CA ALA A 17 -7.16 -23.40 29.71
C ALA A 17 -7.78 -22.05 29.94
N ILE A 18 -6.99 -21.12 30.42
CA ILE A 18 -7.35 -19.73 30.61
C ILE A 18 -7.47 -19.09 29.23
N LEU A 19 -8.67 -18.76 28.79
CA LEU A 19 -8.91 -17.82 27.71
C LEU A 19 -8.66 -16.42 28.24
N ALA A 20 -7.55 -15.83 27.88
CA ALA A 20 -7.37 -14.40 27.99
C ALA A 20 -8.08 -13.75 26.80
N GLN A 21 -9.28 -13.25 27.02
CA GLN A 21 -9.92 -12.29 26.13
C GLN A 21 -9.26 -10.94 26.32
N GLY A 22 -8.34 -10.62 25.43
CA GLY A 22 -7.82 -9.26 25.26
C GLY A 22 -8.68 -8.51 24.25
N THR A 23 -9.74 -7.87 24.72
CA THR A 23 -10.40 -6.82 23.94
C THR A 23 -9.52 -5.59 24.01
N ASN A 24 -8.82 -5.27 22.94
CA ASN A 24 -8.22 -3.96 22.77
C ASN A 24 -8.60 -3.42 21.39
N ALA A 25 -9.76 -2.80 21.34
CA ALA A 25 -10.12 -1.87 20.29
C ALA A 25 -9.31 -0.59 20.52
N SER A 26 -8.11 -0.54 19.99
CA SER A 26 -7.37 0.70 19.84
C SER A 26 -7.50 1.12 18.39
N ASN A 27 -8.33 2.12 18.18
CA ASN A 27 -8.39 2.90 16.97
C ASN A 27 -7.03 3.62 16.83
N ALA A 28 -6.08 2.97 16.20
CA ALA A 28 -4.82 3.58 15.82
C ALA A 28 -4.98 4.09 14.39
N THR A 29 -5.11 5.40 14.26
CA THR A 29 -4.82 6.11 13.02
C THR A 29 -3.38 5.78 12.68
N ALA A 30 -3.16 4.79 11.85
CA ALA A 30 -1.85 4.43 11.36
C ALA A 30 -1.45 5.45 10.31
N THR A 31 -0.74 6.50 10.75
CA THR A 31 0.16 7.24 9.88
C THR A 31 1.26 6.27 9.51
N SER A 32 1.12 5.61 8.38
CA SER A 32 2.14 4.69 7.86
C SER A 32 3.30 5.48 7.32
N ASN A 33 4.20 5.88 8.22
CA ASN A 33 5.51 6.35 7.83
C ASN A 33 6.35 5.09 7.51
N VAL A 34 6.21 4.57 6.30
CA VAL A 34 7.05 3.47 5.82
C VAL A 34 8.40 4.06 5.41
N THR A 35 9.30 4.18 6.37
CA THR A 35 10.72 4.38 6.11
C THR A 35 11.26 3.06 5.56
N GLY A 36 11.21 2.88 4.25
CA GLY A 36 11.82 1.74 3.58
C GLY A 36 13.33 1.81 3.68
N THR A 37 13.91 1.08 4.63
CA THR A 37 15.35 0.87 4.72
C THR A 37 15.81 0.06 3.51
N ALA A 38 16.78 0.57 2.77
CA ALA A 38 17.41 -0.11 1.65
C ALA A 38 17.97 -1.47 2.08
N GLY A 39 17.46 -2.55 1.49
CA GLY A 39 17.97 -3.89 1.68
C GLY A 39 17.04 -4.93 1.08
N ASP A 40 17.43 -5.45 -0.07
CA ASP A 40 16.97 -6.71 -0.65
C ASP A 40 15.50 -6.80 -1.09
N GLY A 41 15.28 -6.80 -2.41
CA GLY A 41 14.16 -7.49 -3.09
C GLY A 41 12.72 -7.08 -2.78
N GLY A 42 12.49 -6.12 -1.90
CA GLY A 42 11.17 -5.59 -1.62
C GLY A 42 10.66 -4.81 -2.83
N GLN A 43 9.56 -5.26 -3.42
CA GLN A 43 8.90 -4.51 -4.48
C GLN A 43 8.45 -3.17 -3.91
N ASN A 44 9.11 -2.08 -4.32
CA ASN A 44 8.65 -0.73 -4.05
C ASN A 44 7.35 -0.55 -4.83
N THR A 45 6.23 -0.67 -4.14
CA THR A 45 4.91 -0.55 -4.77
C THR A 45 4.22 0.69 -4.24
N VAL A 46 3.69 1.49 -5.16
CA VAL A 46 2.81 2.63 -4.88
C VAL A 46 1.41 2.26 -5.35
N VAL A 47 0.42 2.48 -4.51
CA VAL A 47 -0.98 2.21 -4.82
C VAL A 47 -1.66 3.48 -5.31
N MET A 48 -2.53 3.35 -6.29
CA MET A 48 -3.51 4.35 -6.71
C MET A 48 -4.88 3.87 -6.22
N PRO A 49 -5.34 4.32 -5.02
CA PRO A 49 -6.54 3.77 -4.40
C PRO A 49 -7.81 4.14 -5.17
N LEU A 50 -8.90 3.45 -4.86
CA LEU A 50 -10.22 3.79 -5.39
C LEU A 50 -10.58 5.25 -5.07
N GLY A 51 -10.95 6.02 -6.09
CA GLY A 51 -11.28 7.44 -5.99
C GLY A 51 -10.11 8.38 -6.29
N SER A 52 -8.92 7.88 -6.67
CA SER A 52 -7.77 8.69 -7.08
C SER A 52 -8.07 9.61 -8.27
N SER A 53 -9.07 9.29 -9.08
CA SER A 53 -9.53 10.13 -10.18
C SER A 53 -10.39 11.33 -9.76
N SER A 54 -10.74 11.47 -8.46
CA SER A 54 -11.59 12.55 -7.97
C SER A 54 -10.76 13.74 -7.49
N ALA A 55 -10.95 14.90 -8.09
CA ALA A 55 -10.29 16.15 -7.68
C ALA A 55 -10.78 16.70 -6.33
N THR A 56 -11.94 16.22 -5.84
CA THR A 56 -12.54 16.67 -4.58
C THR A 56 -12.66 15.50 -3.61
N GLY A 57 -11.77 15.45 -2.62
CA GLY A 57 -11.78 14.41 -1.59
C GLY A 57 -11.34 13.03 -2.09
N GLY A 58 -10.65 12.98 -3.23
CA GLY A 58 -10.04 11.76 -3.76
C GLY A 58 -8.81 11.33 -2.94
N GLN A 59 -8.43 10.08 -3.13
CA GLN A 59 -7.22 9.52 -2.54
C GLN A 59 -6.01 9.91 -3.41
N GLY A 60 -4.86 10.17 -2.76
CA GLY A 60 -3.59 10.36 -3.44
C GLY A 60 -2.91 9.04 -3.81
N TYR A 61 -1.68 9.11 -4.32
CA TYR A 61 -0.81 7.94 -4.34
C TYR A 61 -0.51 7.47 -2.91
N GLU A 62 -0.44 6.17 -2.67
CA GLU A 62 -0.15 5.59 -1.37
C GLU A 62 1.03 4.60 -1.44
N PRO A 63 2.15 4.91 -0.75
CA PRO A 63 2.45 6.19 -0.14
C PRO A 63 2.64 7.29 -1.21
N ASP A 64 2.40 8.55 -0.84
CA ASP A 64 2.64 9.72 -1.71
C ASP A 64 4.12 10.05 -1.86
N GLN A 65 4.96 9.55 -0.93
CA GLN A 65 6.41 9.68 -0.95
C GLN A 65 7.07 8.33 -0.67
N ILE A 66 8.01 7.94 -1.53
CA ILE A 66 8.84 6.75 -1.33
C ILE A 66 10.31 7.10 -1.47
N THR A 67 11.14 6.34 -0.76
CA THR A 67 12.60 6.42 -0.88
C THR A 67 13.15 5.12 -1.43
N VAL A 68 13.99 5.20 -2.43
CA VAL A 68 14.56 4.05 -3.13
C VAL A 68 16.04 4.23 -3.40
N SER A 69 16.75 3.11 -3.61
CA SER A 69 18.14 3.15 -4.05
C SER A 69 18.25 3.56 -5.54
N PRO A 70 19.38 4.14 -5.95
CA PRO A 70 19.66 4.45 -7.36
C PRO A 70 19.43 3.26 -8.28
N GLY A 71 18.63 3.45 -9.32
CA GLY A 71 18.31 2.41 -10.29
C GLY A 71 17.33 1.34 -9.79
N ALA A 72 16.73 1.50 -8.61
CA ALA A 72 15.71 0.58 -8.12
C ALA A 72 14.48 0.57 -9.03
N SER A 73 13.74 -0.53 -8.99
CA SER A 73 12.47 -0.64 -9.70
C SER A 73 11.31 -0.30 -8.77
N VAL A 74 10.34 0.45 -9.29
CA VAL A 74 9.07 0.79 -8.63
C VAL A 74 7.92 0.30 -9.50
N THR A 75 6.86 -0.17 -8.86
CA THR A 75 5.63 -0.61 -9.52
C THR A 75 4.46 0.20 -8.98
N TRP A 76 3.54 0.59 -9.86
CA TRP A 76 2.30 1.27 -9.46
C TRP A 76 1.12 0.31 -9.64
N ASP A 77 0.34 0.15 -8.55
CA ASP A 77 -0.85 -0.71 -8.50
C ASP A 77 -2.10 0.15 -8.55
N ASN A 78 -2.78 0.13 -9.68
CA ASN A 78 -4.01 0.91 -9.88
C ASN A 78 -5.22 0.12 -9.37
N GLN A 79 -5.71 0.47 -8.20
CA GLN A 79 -6.92 -0.06 -7.57
C GLN A 79 -8.15 0.82 -7.84
N ASP A 80 -7.97 1.93 -8.58
CA ASP A 80 -9.08 2.77 -9.03
C ASP A 80 -9.78 2.15 -10.26
N ASN A 81 -10.97 2.64 -10.57
CA ASN A 81 -11.74 2.25 -11.75
C ASN A 81 -11.47 3.14 -12.98
N ALA A 82 -10.58 4.13 -12.84
CA ALA A 82 -10.10 4.98 -13.91
C ALA A 82 -8.69 4.59 -14.38
N LEU A 83 -8.30 5.09 -15.55
CA LEU A 83 -6.93 5.00 -16.06
C LEU A 83 -6.04 6.03 -15.34
N HIS A 84 -4.83 5.63 -14.98
CA HIS A 84 -3.83 6.51 -14.38
C HIS A 84 -2.46 6.36 -15.04
N THR A 85 -1.58 7.32 -14.78
CA THR A 85 -0.13 7.23 -15.06
C THR A 85 0.64 7.65 -13.81
N ALA A 86 1.92 7.32 -13.74
CA ALA A 86 2.89 7.95 -12.86
C ALA A 86 4.04 8.44 -13.75
N THR A 87 4.02 9.73 -14.04
CA THR A 87 4.90 10.38 -15.01
C THR A 87 5.70 11.47 -14.33
N SER A 88 7.03 11.38 -14.36
CA SER A 88 7.90 12.40 -13.75
C SER A 88 7.77 13.76 -14.46
N GLY A 89 7.81 14.84 -13.68
CA GLY A 89 7.72 16.19 -14.23
C GLY A 89 7.06 17.20 -13.31
N ASN A 90 6.59 18.28 -13.90
CA ASN A 90 5.94 19.39 -13.19
C ASN A 90 4.40 19.24 -13.26
N PRO A 91 3.73 18.96 -12.12
CA PRO A 91 2.27 18.82 -12.09
C PRO A 91 1.52 20.14 -12.34
N ASP A 92 2.08 21.29 -11.93
CA ASP A 92 1.41 22.59 -12.07
C ASP A 92 1.22 22.99 -13.54
N THR A 93 2.15 22.57 -14.39
CA THR A 93 2.09 22.82 -15.83
C THR A 93 1.74 21.56 -16.64
N ALA A 94 1.49 20.45 -15.96
CA ALA A 94 1.27 19.12 -16.54
C ALA A 94 2.35 18.75 -17.59
N THR A 95 3.63 19.07 -17.29
CA THR A 95 4.74 18.91 -18.22
C THR A 95 5.65 17.77 -17.77
N PRO A 96 5.71 16.64 -18.50
CA PRO A 96 6.68 15.57 -18.25
C PRO A 96 8.13 16.03 -18.46
N ASP A 97 9.07 15.47 -17.67
CA ASP A 97 10.51 15.74 -17.80
C ASP A 97 11.30 14.57 -18.38
N GLY A 98 10.63 13.44 -18.64
CA GLY A 98 11.20 12.26 -19.29
C GLY A 98 12.14 11.44 -18.42
N LYS A 99 12.14 11.63 -17.10
CA LYS A 99 12.99 10.83 -16.20
C LYS A 99 12.44 9.41 -16.00
N PHE A 100 11.13 9.28 -15.81
CA PHE A 100 10.42 8.01 -15.81
C PHE A 100 8.93 8.18 -16.15
N ASP A 101 8.31 7.09 -16.60
CA ASP A 101 6.88 7.05 -16.91
C ASP A 101 6.38 5.59 -16.89
N THR A 102 5.22 5.36 -16.28
CA THR A 102 4.55 4.04 -16.31
C THR A 102 3.83 3.79 -17.63
N GLY A 103 3.54 4.84 -18.40
CA GLY A 103 2.46 4.82 -19.37
C GLY A 103 1.09 4.66 -18.69
N LEU A 104 0.06 4.34 -19.48
CA LEU A 104 -1.29 4.12 -18.97
C LEU A 104 -1.37 2.81 -18.20
N VAL A 105 -1.83 2.90 -16.95
CA VAL A 105 -2.13 1.75 -16.09
C VAL A 105 -3.65 1.59 -16.02
N GLY A 106 -4.16 0.46 -16.47
CA GLY A 106 -5.58 0.16 -16.51
C GLY A 106 -6.20 0.03 -15.11
N ALA A 107 -7.52 0.16 -15.02
CA ALA A 107 -8.26 -0.07 -13.79
C ALA A 107 -7.99 -1.49 -13.25
N ASN A 108 -7.70 -1.60 -11.96
CA ASN A 108 -7.35 -2.85 -11.26
C ASN A 108 -6.16 -3.60 -11.90
N GLN A 109 -5.19 -2.86 -12.42
CA GLN A 109 -3.97 -3.40 -13.02
C GLN A 109 -2.71 -2.78 -12.39
N GLN A 110 -1.60 -3.50 -12.50
CA GLN A 110 -0.29 -2.99 -12.13
C GLN A 110 0.47 -2.50 -13.36
N SER A 111 1.30 -1.49 -13.17
CA SER A 111 2.30 -1.11 -14.17
C SER A 111 3.35 -2.21 -14.35
N LYS A 112 4.08 -2.19 -15.43
CA LYS A 112 5.37 -2.87 -15.48
C LYS A 112 6.30 -2.20 -14.45
N PRO A 113 7.31 -2.93 -13.92
CA PRO A 113 8.35 -2.31 -13.12
C PRO A 113 9.04 -1.18 -13.89
N VAL A 114 9.15 -0.02 -13.28
CA VAL A 114 9.80 1.17 -13.86
C VAL A 114 11.10 1.41 -13.12
N THR A 115 12.21 1.49 -13.84
CA THR A 115 13.53 1.75 -13.27
C THR A 115 13.66 3.24 -12.94
N MET A 116 13.99 3.54 -11.69
CA MET A 116 14.21 4.89 -11.21
C MET A 116 15.57 5.44 -11.67
N PRO A 117 15.73 6.76 -11.69
CA PRO A 117 17.03 7.39 -11.97
C PRO A 117 18.15 6.87 -11.07
N THR A 118 19.38 6.92 -11.57
CA THR A 118 20.57 6.57 -10.78
C THR A 118 21.17 7.77 -10.06
N GLU A 119 20.78 8.97 -10.42
CA GLU A 119 21.23 10.20 -9.76
C GLU A 119 20.41 10.42 -8.48
N PRO A 120 21.05 10.63 -7.31
CA PRO A 120 20.34 10.99 -6.10
C PRO A 120 19.57 12.30 -6.26
N GLY A 121 18.36 12.35 -5.71
CA GLY A 121 17.50 13.51 -5.80
C GLY A 121 16.03 13.20 -5.54
N GLU A 122 15.23 14.25 -5.53
CA GLU A 122 13.77 14.15 -5.44
C GLU A 122 13.16 14.28 -6.83
N TYR A 123 12.28 13.34 -7.15
CA TYR A 123 11.60 13.27 -8.44
C TYR A 123 10.10 13.34 -8.20
N THR A 124 9.52 14.51 -8.46
CA THR A 124 8.06 14.68 -8.46
C THR A 124 7.48 13.96 -9.67
N TYR A 125 6.35 13.31 -9.47
CA TYR A 125 5.59 12.70 -10.55
C TYR A 125 4.09 12.97 -10.36
N PHE A 126 3.33 12.84 -11.43
CA PHE A 126 1.91 13.10 -11.45
C PHE A 126 1.19 12.20 -12.44
N CYS A 127 -0.13 12.12 -12.35
CA CYS A 127 -0.96 11.49 -13.38
C CYS A 127 -1.27 12.48 -14.50
N THR A 128 -0.91 12.15 -15.74
CA THR A 128 -1.14 13.03 -16.89
C THR A 128 -2.62 13.27 -17.20
N LEU A 129 -3.49 12.33 -16.79
CA LEU A 129 -4.95 12.45 -16.93
C LEU A 129 -5.59 13.22 -15.75
N HIS A 130 -4.92 13.22 -14.59
CA HIS A 130 -5.37 13.83 -13.33
C HIS A 130 -4.20 14.58 -12.68
N PRO A 131 -3.80 15.77 -13.15
CA PRO A 131 -2.57 16.43 -12.70
C PRO A 131 -2.53 16.79 -11.22
N PHE A 132 -3.68 16.79 -10.53
CA PHE A 132 -3.78 16.96 -9.09
C PHE A 132 -3.31 15.73 -8.30
N LEU A 133 -3.21 14.56 -8.93
CA LEU A 133 -2.69 13.35 -8.34
C LEU A 133 -1.16 13.38 -8.45
N VAL A 134 -0.50 13.67 -7.33
CA VAL A 134 0.95 13.96 -7.27
C VAL A 134 1.62 13.06 -6.23
N GLY A 135 2.84 12.64 -6.52
CA GLY A 135 3.71 11.90 -5.60
C GLY A 135 5.18 12.27 -5.78
N THR A 136 6.04 11.74 -4.92
CA THR A 136 7.49 11.99 -4.94
C THR A 136 8.27 10.68 -4.74
N VAL A 137 9.28 10.47 -5.57
CA VAL A 137 10.30 9.44 -5.37
C VAL A 137 11.60 10.13 -4.95
N THR A 138 12.14 9.78 -3.79
CA THR A 138 13.48 10.18 -3.36
C THR A 138 14.46 9.07 -3.67
N VAL A 139 15.48 9.36 -4.46
CA VAL A 139 16.60 8.44 -4.79
C VAL A 139 17.78 8.79 -3.91
N GLN A 140 18.27 7.82 -3.08
CA GLN A 140 19.42 8.00 -2.19
C GLN A 140 20.14 6.70 -1.85
#